data_3cdc0770e8a586aeb50b79dbbe794034
#
_entry.id   3cdc0770e8a586aeb50b79dbbe794034
#
_cell.length_a   1.000
_cell.length_b   1.000
_cell.length_c   1.000
_cell.angle_alpha   90.00
_cell.angle_beta   90.00
_cell.angle_gamma   90.00
#
_symmetry.space_group_name_H-M   'P 1'
#
loop_
_entity.id
_entity.type
_entity.pdbx_description
1 polymer ?
#
loop_
_entity_poly.entity_id
_entity_poly.type
_entity_poly.pdbx_seq_one_letter_code
_entity_poly.pdbx_strand_id
1 'polypeptide(L)'
;MQTDPNWANFLYNTSTGKLGLLDFGATREWGQSFVSNYFKIIQGGANGDRNQVLENSVKVGFLTGYESNEMNKAHVDSVMILSEPFREDKMYDFATSNATQRMQELVPIMIKHRLCPPPSEIYSLHRKMGGLFLMAAKLKANINCSSTYRKIEGEFNTMLLSN
;
A
#
# COMPACT_ATOMS: atom_id res chain seq x y z
N MET A 1 -14.17 1.82 1.05
CA MET A 1 -13.38 0.56 1.07
C MET A 1 -13.46 -0.08 2.45
N GLN A 2 -13.70 -1.38 2.54
CA GLN A 2 -13.59 -2.14 3.80
C GLN A 2 -12.11 -2.26 4.19
N THR A 3 -11.76 -1.96 5.44
CA THR A 3 -10.36 -1.83 5.89
C THR A 3 -9.91 -2.88 6.91
N ASP A 4 -10.78 -3.81 7.29
CA ASP A 4 -10.44 -4.89 8.23
C ASP A 4 -10.09 -6.18 7.47
N PRO A 5 -8.80 -6.57 7.42
CA PRO A 5 -8.34 -7.78 6.72
C PRO A 5 -8.49 -9.06 7.57
N ASN A 6 -9.39 -9.08 8.55
CA ASN A 6 -9.62 -10.27 9.37
C ASN A 6 -10.18 -11.42 8.52
N TRP A 7 -9.59 -12.61 8.63
CA TRP A 7 -10.03 -13.82 7.92
C TRP A 7 -11.51 -14.14 8.14
N ALA A 8 -12.03 -13.91 9.36
CA ALA A 8 -13.42 -14.18 9.72
C ALA A 8 -14.43 -13.36 8.88
N ASN A 9 -13.97 -12.28 8.24
CA ASN A 9 -14.81 -11.42 7.40
C ASN A 9 -14.96 -11.94 5.96
N PHE A 10 -14.31 -13.06 5.62
CA PHE A 10 -14.32 -13.63 4.28
C PHE A 10 -14.79 -15.08 4.32
N LEU A 11 -15.92 -15.36 3.74
CA LEU A 11 -16.44 -16.72 3.59
C LEU A 11 -16.28 -17.18 2.15
N TYR A 12 -15.66 -18.32 1.95
CA TYR A 12 -15.53 -18.93 0.64
C TYR A 12 -16.49 -20.11 0.49
N ASN A 13 -17.37 -20.03 -0.51
CA ASN A 13 -18.26 -21.12 -0.87
C ASN A 13 -17.58 -22.00 -1.93
N THR A 14 -17.14 -23.18 -1.54
CA THR A 14 -16.41 -24.10 -2.42
C THR A 14 -17.26 -24.65 -3.57
N SER A 15 -18.58 -24.74 -3.38
CA SER A 15 -19.50 -25.27 -4.41
C SER A 15 -19.77 -24.28 -5.53
N THR A 16 -19.77 -22.96 -5.23
CA THR A 16 -20.09 -21.90 -6.18
C THR A 16 -18.90 -21.04 -6.58
N GLY A 17 -17.74 -21.20 -5.91
CA GLY A 17 -16.55 -20.36 -6.11
C GLY A 17 -16.74 -18.90 -5.64
N LYS A 18 -17.82 -18.59 -4.92
CA LYS A 18 -18.13 -17.22 -4.49
C LYS A 18 -17.46 -16.88 -3.16
N LEU A 19 -17.00 -15.63 -3.07
CA LEU A 19 -16.50 -15.04 -1.83
C LEU A 19 -17.59 -14.15 -1.23
N GLY A 20 -17.99 -14.45 0.02
CA GLY A 20 -18.88 -13.61 0.83
C GLY A 20 -18.06 -12.67 1.72
N LEU A 21 -18.42 -11.39 1.74
CA LEU A 21 -17.89 -10.41 2.68
C LEU A 21 -18.91 -10.19 3.80
N LEU A 22 -18.48 -10.26 5.06
CA LEU A 22 -19.39 -10.21 6.20
C LEU A 22 -19.32 -8.87 6.92
N ASP A 23 -18.30 -8.33 7.36
CA ASP A 23 -18.24 -7.15 8.21
C ASP A 23 -17.89 -5.88 7.41
N PHE A 24 -18.77 -4.88 7.47
CA PHE A 24 -18.61 -3.57 6.85
C PHE A 24 -18.40 -2.44 7.86
N GLY A 25 -18.31 -2.74 9.18
CA GLY A 25 -18.14 -1.76 10.26
C GLY A 25 -16.87 -0.93 10.14
N ALA A 26 -15.84 -1.47 9.50
CA ALA A 26 -14.58 -0.78 9.24
C ALA A 26 -14.50 -0.19 7.82
N THR A 27 -15.64 0.13 7.20
CA THR A 27 -15.64 0.78 5.87
C THR A 27 -15.32 2.26 5.99
N ARG A 28 -14.44 2.76 5.11
CA ARG A 28 -14.05 4.17 5.05
C ARG A 28 -14.04 4.70 3.63
N GLU A 29 -14.27 6.01 3.53
CA GLU A 29 -14.07 6.80 2.33
C GLU A 29 -12.90 7.77 2.54
N TRP A 30 -12.27 8.18 1.45
CA TRP A 30 -11.17 9.15 1.44
C TRP A 30 -11.46 10.25 0.44
N GLY A 31 -11.07 11.47 0.80
CA GLY A 31 -11.18 12.61 -0.10
C GLY A 31 -10.29 12.45 -1.34
N GLN A 32 -10.73 13.01 -2.46
CA GLN A 32 -10.07 12.89 -3.75
C GLN A 32 -8.60 13.37 -3.73
N SER A 33 -8.32 14.47 -3.03
CA SER A 33 -6.96 14.99 -2.90
C SER A 33 -6.02 14.00 -2.20
N PHE A 34 -6.50 13.35 -1.12
CA PHE A 34 -5.73 12.31 -0.44
C PHE A 34 -5.48 11.13 -1.38
N VAL A 35 -6.53 10.61 -2.04
CA VAL A 35 -6.42 9.47 -2.96
C VAL A 35 -5.44 9.77 -4.09
N SER A 36 -5.52 10.95 -4.69
CA SER A 36 -4.63 11.37 -5.78
C SER A 36 -3.16 11.39 -5.37
N ASN A 37 -2.83 12.00 -4.24
CA ASN A 37 -1.44 12.08 -3.79
C ASN A 37 -0.95 10.71 -3.29
N TYR A 38 -1.79 9.93 -2.61
CA TYR A 38 -1.44 8.59 -2.18
C TYR A 38 -1.19 7.65 -3.37
N PHE A 39 -2.01 7.74 -4.42
CA PHE A 39 -1.81 6.97 -5.65
C PHE A 39 -0.47 7.31 -6.32
N LYS A 40 -0.08 8.60 -6.34
CA LYS A 40 1.23 9.03 -6.85
C LYS A 40 2.40 8.47 -6.04
N ILE A 41 2.23 8.26 -4.73
CA ILE A 41 3.24 7.56 -3.91
C ILE A 41 3.43 6.13 -4.41
N ILE A 42 2.33 5.39 -4.59
CA ILE A 42 2.38 4.01 -5.08
C ILE A 42 2.93 3.95 -6.51
N GLN A 43 2.54 4.89 -7.36
CA GLN A 43 3.05 5.02 -8.73
C GLN A 43 4.56 5.27 -8.75
N GLY A 44 5.06 6.17 -7.90
CA GLY A 44 6.51 6.38 -7.72
C GLY A 44 7.23 5.09 -7.31
N GLY A 45 6.66 4.36 -6.35
CA GLY A 45 7.20 3.06 -5.92
C GLY A 45 7.22 2.00 -7.04
N ALA A 46 6.14 1.90 -7.80
CA ALA A 46 6.03 0.97 -8.92
C ALA A 46 6.99 1.31 -10.06
N ASN A 47 7.24 2.59 -10.31
CA ASN A 47 8.16 3.06 -11.34
C ASN A 47 9.62 3.19 -10.87
N GLY A 48 9.90 2.95 -9.59
CA GLY A 48 11.24 3.12 -9.02
C GLY A 48 11.63 4.58 -8.76
N ASP A 49 10.68 5.53 -8.88
CA ASP A 49 10.92 6.96 -8.69
C ASP A 49 10.84 7.35 -7.20
N ARG A 50 12.00 7.35 -6.56
CA ARG A 50 12.14 7.69 -5.14
C ARG A 50 11.81 9.15 -4.83
N ASN A 51 12.05 10.07 -5.76
CA ASN A 51 11.76 11.49 -5.60
C ASN A 51 10.25 11.73 -5.62
N GLN A 52 9.53 11.11 -6.56
CA GLN A 52 8.07 11.15 -6.60
C GLN A 52 7.45 10.61 -5.31
N VAL A 53 8.00 9.52 -4.77
CA VAL A 53 7.57 8.98 -3.47
C VAL A 53 7.75 10.01 -2.36
N LEU A 54 8.93 10.60 -2.24
CA LEU A 54 9.25 11.57 -1.18
C LEU A 54 8.35 12.80 -1.24
N GLU A 55 8.27 13.44 -2.41
CA GLU A 55 7.47 14.66 -2.60
C GLU A 55 5.98 14.46 -2.27
N ASN A 56 5.38 13.35 -2.76
CA ASN A 56 3.97 13.10 -2.49
C ASN A 56 3.73 12.61 -1.05
N SER A 57 4.73 12.02 -0.39
CA SER A 57 4.67 11.69 1.03
C SER A 57 4.59 12.94 1.91
N VAL A 58 5.27 14.02 1.55
CA VAL A 58 5.10 15.33 2.20
C VAL A 58 3.70 15.89 1.95
N LYS A 59 3.20 15.85 0.71
CA LYS A 59 1.85 16.35 0.36
C LYS A 59 0.72 15.63 1.08
N VAL A 60 0.88 14.34 1.35
CA VAL A 60 -0.09 13.52 2.11
C VAL A 60 0.03 13.75 3.61
N GLY A 61 1.16 14.30 4.08
CA GLY A 61 1.43 14.51 5.51
C GLY A 61 2.04 13.30 6.22
N PHE A 62 2.65 12.39 5.48
CA PHE A 62 3.50 11.33 6.09
C PHE A 62 4.78 11.90 6.65
N LEU A 63 5.29 12.92 5.98
CA LEU A 63 6.51 13.65 6.28
C LEU A 63 6.21 15.14 6.33
N THR A 64 7.01 15.87 7.10
CA THR A 64 6.92 17.34 7.23
C THR A 64 7.77 18.07 6.20
N GLY A 65 8.73 17.37 5.58
CA GLY A 65 9.77 17.92 4.72
C GLY A 65 11.03 18.35 5.46
N TYR A 66 11.07 18.20 6.81
CA TYR A 66 12.23 18.55 7.66
C TYR A 66 12.88 17.32 8.31
N GLU A 67 12.49 16.13 7.85
CA GLU A 67 13.03 14.87 8.36
C GLU A 67 14.51 14.70 8.03
N SER A 68 15.21 13.93 8.89
CA SER A 68 16.58 13.49 8.61
C SER A 68 16.65 12.62 7.34
N ASN A 69 17.82 12.59 6.71
CA ASN A 69 18.08 11.71 5.57
C ASN A 69 17.79 10.23 5.90
N GLU A 70 18.04 9.82 7.14
CA GLU A 70 17.79 8.47 7.63
C GLU A 70 16.30 8.16 7.64
N MET A 71 15.46 9.09 8.14
CA MET A 71 14.01 8.95 8.11
C MET A 71 13.47 8.93 6.69
N ASN A 72 13.91 9.88 5.85
CA ASN A 72 13.48 9.96 4.45
C ASN A 72 13.82 8.67 3.71
N LYS A 73 15.04 8.14 3.90
CA LYS A 73 15.46 6.88 3.31
C LYS A 73 14.57 5.72 3.78
N ALA A 74 14.38 5.57 5.09
CA ALA A 74 13.57 4.48 5.65
C ALA A 74 12.11 4.55 5.16
N HIS A 75 11.52 5.74 5.11
CA HIS A 75 10.17 5.94 4.59
C HIS A 75 10.07 5.56 3.11
N VAL A 76 10.97 6.08 2.27
CA VAL A 76 10.98 5.74 0.83
C VAL A 76 11.22 4.25 0.62
N ASP A 77 12.18 3.64 1.33
CA ASP A 77 12.44 2.21 1.24
C ASP A 77 11.19 1.38 1.59
N SER A 78 10.41 1.81 2.59
CA SER A 78 9.17 1.14 2.96
C SER A 78 8.13 1.14 1.82
N VAL A 79 7.98 2.26 1.13
CA VAL A 79 7.10 2.37 -0.05
C VAL A 79 7.63 1.53 -1.20
N MET A 80 8.95 1.52 -1.43
CA MET A 80 9.59 0.72 -2.47
C MET A 80 9.35 -0.78 -2.27
N ILE A 81 9.39 -1.27 -1.03
CA ILE A 81 9.08 -2.67 -0.67
C ILE A 81 7.60 -2.97 -0.94
N LEU A 82 6.69 -2.13 -0.48
CA LEU A 82 5.24 -2.33 -0.70
C LEU A 82 4.84 -2.29 -2.18
N SER A 83 5.62 -1.61 -3.02
CA SER A 83 5.33 -1.46 -4.44
C SER A 83 5.99 -2.53 -5.33
N GLU A 84 6.81 -3.42 -4.77
CA GLU A 84 7.47 -4.49 -5.54
C GLU A 84 6.52 -5.34 -6.38
N PRO A 85 5.32 -5.75 -5.88
CA PRO A 85 4.40 -6.57 -6.67
C PRO A 85 3.88 -5.88 -7.94
N PHE A 86 3.97 -4.54 -8.01
CA PHE A 86 3.44 -3.74 -9.11
C PHE A 86 4.49 -3.36 -10.16
N ARG A 87 5.78 -3.59 -9.86
CA ARG A 87 6.93 -3.03 -10.59
C ARG A 87 7.13 -3.71 -11.94
N GLU A 88 7.14 -5.01 -11.95
CA GLU A 88 7.47 -5.82 -13.13
C GLU A 88 6.27 -6.69 -13.54
N ASP A 89 6.09 -6.88 -14.86
CA ASP A 89 5.05 -7.78 -15.39
C ASP A 89 5.49 -9.25 -15.26
N LYS A 90 5.51 -9.70 -13.99
CA LYS A 90 5.86 -11.08 -13.62
C LYS A 90 5.09 -11.54 -12.40
N MET A 91 5.12 -12.83 -12.16
CA MET A 91 4.60 -13.42 -10.93
C MET A 91 5.42 -12.95 -9.74
N TYR A 92 4.74 -12.46 -8.70
CA TYR A 92 5.34 -12.08 -7.43
C TYR A 92 4.99 -13.12 -6.37
N ASP A 93 6.02 -13.74 -5.79
CA ASP A 93 5.87 -14.74 -4.73
C ASP A 93 5.88 -14.05 -3.37
N PHE A 94 4.71 -13.90 -2.78
CA PHE A 94 4.54 -13.28 -1.47
C PHE A 94 5.17 -14.07 -0.33
N ALA A 95 5.32 -15.39 -0.46
CA ALA A 95 5.88 -16.24 0.61
C ALA A 95 7.40 -16.10 0.74
N THR A 96 8.10 -15.92 -0.39
CA THR A 96 9.57 -15.88 -0.44
C THR A 96 10.16 -14.47 -0.54
N SER A 97 9.31 -13.45 -0.77
CA SER A 97 9.73 -12.05 -0.99
C SER A 97 10.40 -11.40 0.23
N ASN A 98 10.19 -11.95 1.44
CA ASN A 98 10.61 -11.37 2.73
C ASN A 98 10.17 -9.90 2.94
N ALA A 99 9.17 -9.44 2.17
CA ALA A 99 8.71 -8.04 2.22
C ALA A 99 8.28 -7.62 3.62
N THR A 100 7.54 -8.48 4.33
CA THR A 100 7.10 -8.20 5.70
C THR A 100 8.27 -8.05 6.67
N GLN A 101 9.29 -8.92 6.58
CA GLN A 101 10.47 -8.86 7.42
C GLN A 101 11.26 -7.57 7.16
N ARG A 102 11.55 -7.27 5.89
CA ARG A 102 12.25 -6.03 5.49
C ARG A 102 11.51 -4.78 5.93
N MET A 103 10.18 -4.81 5.89
CA MET A 103 9.34 -3.72 6.41
C MET A 103 9.52 -3.56 7.92
N GLN A 104 9.52 -4.65 8.69
CA GLN A 104 9.70 -4.63 10.14
C GLN A 104 11.07 -4.06 10.56
N GLU A 105 12.11 -4.27 9.77
CA GLU A 105 13.45 -3.72 10.01
C GLU A 105 13.50 -2.18 9.90
N LEU A 106 12.60 -1.57 9.12
CA LEU A 106 12.50 -0.12 8.96
C LEU A 106 11.69 0.56 10.06
N VAL A 107 10.78 -0.17 10.71
CA VAL A 107 9.86 0.38 11.73
C VAL A 107 10.58 1.09 12.89
N PRO A 108 11.64 0.52 13.51
CA PRO A 108 12.36 1.20 14.60
C PRO A 108 12.95 2.54 14.18
N ILE A 109 13.51 2.62 12.96
CA ILE A 109 14.07 3.86 12.41
C ILE A 109 12.97 4.90 12.26
N MET A 110 11.85 4.53 11.65
CA MET A 110 10.71 5.43 11.44
C MET A 110 10.10 5.90 12.76
N ILE A 111 9.99 5.04 13.77
CA ILE A 111 9.47 5.43 15.09
C ILE A 111 10.40 6.43 15.77
N LYS A 112 11.72 6.17 15.73
CA LYS A 112 12.72 6.99 16.41
C LYS A 112 12.87 8.39 15.79
N HIS A 113 12.76 8.50 14.47
CA HIS A 113 13.11 9.71 13.72
C HIS A 113 11.89 10.47 13.17
N ARG A 114 10.66 9.99 13.42
CA ARG A 114 9.44 10.65 12.97
C ARG A 114 9.23 11.98 13.69
N LEU A 115 8.90 13.03 12.92
CA LEU A 115 8.62 14.37 13.43
C LEU A 115 7.13 14.61 13.70
N CYS A 116 6.24 13.92 12.99
CA CYS A 116 4.79 14.05 13.17
C CYS A 116 4.10 12.68 13.11
N PRO A 117 2.95 12.49 13.76
CA PRO A 117 2.15 11.29 13.57
C PRO A 117 1.60 11.26 12.13
N PRO A 118 1.43 10.08 11.53
CA PRO A 118 0.79 9.98 10.22
C PRO A 118 -0.66 10.46 10.31
N PRO A 119 -1.23 11.00 9.21
CA PRO A 119 -2.65 11.33 9.15
C PRO A 119 -3.54 10.15 9.53
N SER A 120 -4.66 10.43 10.21
CA SER A 120 -5.57 9.39 10.73
C SER A 120 -6.13 8.48 9.64
N GLU A 121 -6.30 9.03 8.43
CA GLU A 121 -6.78 8.34 7.25
C GLU A 121 -5.91 7.15 6.85
N ILE A 122 -4.64 7.21 7.18
CA ILE A 122 -3.62 6.24 6.74
C ILE A 122 -3.66 4.97 7.57
N TYR A 123 -4.01 5.05 8.86
CA TYR A 123 -3.96 3.88 9.74
C TYR A 123 -4.81 2.71 9.24
N SER A 124 -6.03 3.00 8.78
CA SER A 124 -6.93 1.98 8.26
C SER A 124 -6.45 1.41 6.93
N LEU A 125 -5.88 2.26 6.06
CA LEU A 125 -5.33 1.87 4.76
C LEU A 125 -4.08 0.99 4.93
N HIS A 126 -3.15 1.40 5.81
CA HIS A 126 -1.94 0.61 6.09
C HIS A 126 -2.26 -0.73 6.76
N ARG A 127 -3.25 -0.76 7.67
CA ARG A 127 -3.74 -2.02 8.24
C ARG A 127 -4.26 -2.94 7.14
N LYS A 128 -5.05 -2.42 6.19
CA LYS A 128 -5.53 -3.20 5.04
C LYS A 128 -4.38 -3.73 4.20
N MET A 129 -3.43 -2.88 3.83
CA MET A 129 -2.29 -3.28 3.01
C MET A 129 -1.42 -4.33 3.73
N GLY A 130 -1.02 -4.08 4.97
CA GLY A 130 -0.22 -5.02 5.76
C GLY A 130 -0.91 -6.35 5.95
N GLY A 131 -2.22 -6.33 6.25
CA GLY A 131 -3.02 -7.54 6.37
C GLY A 131 -3.10 -8.33 5.06
N LEU A 132 -3.25 -7.66 3.91
CA LEU A 132 -3.27 -8.32 2.60
C LEU A 132 -1.92 -8.97 2.27
N PHE A 133 -0.79 -8.33 2.56
CA PHE A 133 0.54 -8.92 2.39
C PHE A 133 0.72 -10.16 3.26
N LEU A 134 0.32 -10.10 4.55
CA LEU A 134 0.38 -11.24 5.46
C LEU A 134 -0.53 -12.40 5.00
N MET A 135 -1.73 -12.08 4.53
CA MET A 135 -2.66 -13.08 3.99
C MET A 135 -2.09 -13.74 2.74
N ALA A 136 -1.58 -12.94 1.80
CA ALA A 136 -0.98 -13.45 0.57
C ALA A 136 0.24 -14.33 0.87
N ALA A 137 1.11 -13.92 1.80
CA ALA A 137 2.26 -14.72 2.23
C ALA A 137 1.82 -16.05 2.88
N LYS A 138 0.80 -16.01 3.76
CA LYS A 138 0.25 -17.21 4.41
C LYS A 138 -0.39 -18.19 3.42
N LEU A 139 -1.05 -17.67 2.40
CA LEU A 139 -1.63 -18.46 1.31
C LEU A 139 -0.59 -18.93 0.28
N LYS A 140 0.68 -18.54 0.44
CA LYS A 140 1.75 -18.79 -0.53
C LYS A 140 1.34 -18.30 -1.93
N ALA A 141 0.69 -17.12 -1.98
CA ALA A 141 0.19 -16.57 -3.22
C ALA A 141 1.35 -16.20 -4.15
N ASN A 142 1.22 -16.63 -5.40
CA ASN A 142 2.13 -16.28 -6.49
C ASN A 142 1.28 -15.64 -7.59
N ILE A 143 1.29 -14.30 -7.68
CA ILE A 143 0.31 -13.54 -8.45
C ILE A 143 1.02 -12.46 -9.26
N ASN A 144 0.61 -12.25 -10.50
CA ASN A 144 0.99 -11.07 -11.27
C ASN A 144 0.08 -9.89 -10.89
N CYS A 145 0.55 -9.05 -9.98
CA CYS A 145 -0.18 -7.85 -9.56
C CYS A 145 0.00 -6.67 -10.51
N SER A 146 1.05 -6.68 -11.33
CA SER A 146 1.38 -5.57 -12.23
C SER A 146 0.29 -5.34 -13.29
N SER A 147 -0.25 -6.40 -13.87
CA SER A 147 -1.31 -6.30 -14.89
C SER A 147 -2.56 -5.59 -14.35
N THR A 148 -3.02 -5.97 -13.16
CA THR A 148 -4.17 -5.33 -12.50
C THR A 148 -3.84 -3.89 -12.11
N TYR A 149 -2.63 -3.66 -11.58
CA TYR A 149 -2.17 -2.33 -11.22
C TYR A 149 -2.16 -1.38 -12.44
N ARG A 150 -1.60 -1.80 -13.58
CA ARG A 150 -1.53 -0.98 -14.80
C ARG A 150 -2.90 -0.62 -15.35
N LYS A 151 -3.89 -1.53 -15.25
CA LYS A 151 -5.26 -1.22 -15.61
C LYS A 151 -5.84 -0.11 -14.73
N ILE A 152 -5.70 -0.22 -13.40
CA ILE A 152 -6.17 0.79 -12.44
C ILE A 152 -5.44 2.12 -12.64
N GLU A 153 -4.14 2.09 -12.91
CA GLU A 153 -3.34 3.28 -13.21
C GLU A 153 -3.87 4.03 -14.43
N GLY A 154 -4.21 3.31 -15.50
CA GLY A 154 -4.81 3.89 -16.70
C GLY A 154 -6.17 4.55 -16.44
N GLU A 155 -7.04 3.87 -15.69
CA GLU A 155 -8.34 4.41 -15.29
C GLU A 155 -8.19 5.67 -14.42
N PHE A 156 -7.26 5.65 -13.46
CA PHE A 156 -6.98 6.78 -12.58
C PHE A 156 -6.44 8.00 -13.35
N ASN A 157 -5.49 7.80 -14.26
CA ASN A 157 -4.94 8.88 -15.07
C ASN A 157 -6.02 9.51 -15.97
N THR A 158 -6.92 8.72 -16.52
CA THR A 158 -8.05 9.21 -17.34
C THR A 158 -9.00 10.06 -16.49
N MET A 159 -9.30 9.63 -15.27
CA MET A 159 -10.13 10.39 -14.34
C MET A 159 -9.52 11.75 -13.94
N LEU A 160 -8.20 11.82 -13.79
CA LEU A 160 -7.52 13.08 -13.48
C LEU A 160 -7.53 14.09 -14.65
N LEU A 161 -7.59 13.61 -15.89
CA LEU A 161 -7.64 14.45 -17.07
C LEU A 161 -9.04 15.01 -17.36
N SER A 162 -10.08 14.41 -16.75
CA SER A 162 -11.49 14.79 -16.94
C SER A 162 -12.02 15.78 -15.88
N ASN A 163 -11.20 16.14 -14.91
CA ASN A 163 -11.48 17.15 -13.86
C ASN A 163 -10.58 18.38 -13.98
#